data_dba5465491a49603b4287988e3e01acf
#
_entry.id   dba5465491a49603b4287988e3e01acf
#
_cell.length_a   1.000
_cell.length_b   1.000
_cell.length_c   1.000
_cell.angle_alpha   90.00
_cell.angle_beta   90.00
_cell.angle_gamma   90.00
#
_symmetry.space_group_name_H-M   'P 1'
#
loop_
_entity.id
_entity.type
_entity.pdbx_description
1 polymer ?
#
loop_
_entity_poly.entity_id
_entity_poly.type
_entity_poly.pdbx_seq_one_letter_code
_entity_poly.pdbx_strand_id
1 'polypeptide(L)'
;MDTSAPAPRVNGELMSRFSGKKVLLVGKVEGSDGSSLNLRTPDDKMVRVQLAPGSPSPATAYVEFEGMVEGPDALTETSHVDFGNEFDMYTYNELTKEANGRSQSLFL
;
A
#
# COMPACT_ATOMS: atom_id res chain seq x y z
N MET A 1 -11.37 11.48 -19.18
CA MET A 1 -10.76 10.96 -18.52
C MET A 1 -11.35 10.31 -17.57
N ASP A 2 -11.37 9.43 -17.32
CA ASP A 2 -11.87 8.98 -16.32
C ASP A 2 -11.08 8.63 -15.34
N THR A 3 -11.07 9.07 -14.50
CA THR A 3 -10.20 8.84 -13.54
C THR A 3 -10.88 8.51 -12.36
N SER A 4 -12.07 8.14 -12.49
CA SER A 4 -12.83 8.00 -11.31
C SER A 4 -12.60 6.72 -10.60
N ALA A 5 -12.06 5.73 -11.20
CA ALA A 5 -11.88 4.47 -10.51
C ALA A 5 -10.77 4.59 -9.48
N PRO A 6 -11.01 4.26 -8.22
CA PRO A 6 -9.97 4.32 -7.21
C PRO A 6 -8.92 3.25 -7.45
N ALA A 7 -7.73 3.48 -6.98
CA ALA A 7 -6.67 2.49 -7.07
C ALA A 7 -7.05 1.26 -6.22
N PRO A 8 -6.74 0.06 -6.66
CA PRO A 8 -7.06 -1.12 -5.87
C PRO A 8 -6.20 -1.21 -4.62
N ARG A 9 -6.77 -1.74 -3.54
CA ARG A 9 -6.01 -2.01 -2.32
C ARG A 9 -5.34 -3.35 -2.45
N VAL A 10 -4.08 -3.41 -2.07
CA VAL A 10 -3.30 -4.64 -2.18
C VAL A 10 -2.56 -4.91 -0.88
N ASN A 11 -2.01 -6.12 -0.75
CA ASN A 11 -1.07 -6.45 0.31
C ASN A 11 0.26 -6.80 -0.35
N GLY A 12 1.23 -7.26 0.42
CA GLY A 12 2.57 -7.52 -0.12
C GLY A 12 2.57 -8.59 -1.20
N GLU A 13 1.80 -9.65 -0.99
CA GLU A 13 1.76 -10.72 -1.95
C GLU A 13 1.15 -10.29 -3.28
N LEU A 14 0.17 -9.41 -3.24
CA LEU A 14 -0.52 -8.98 -4.45
C LEU A 14 0.25 -7.95 -5.25
N MET A 15 1.28 -7.34 -4.67
CA MET A 15 2.02 -6.28 -5.36
C MET A 15 2.52 -6.73 -6.73
N SER A 16 3.01 -7.96 -6.84
CA SER A 16 3.58 -8.40 -8.10
C SER A 16 2.56 -8.45 -9.24
N ARG A 17 1.27 -8.49 -8.91
CA ARG A 17 0.24 -8.50 -9.94
C ARG A 17 -0.04 -7.12 -10.50
N PHE A 18 0.47 -6.08 -9.85
CA PHE A 18 0.15 -4.71 -10.22
C PHE A 18 1.39 -3.91 -10.62
N SER A 19 2.43 -4.58 -11.09
CA SER A 19 3.66 -3.91 -11.49
C SER A 19 3.35 -2.82 -12.53
N GLY A 20 3.87 -1.64 -12.30
CA GLY A 20 3.64 -0.48 -13.16
C GLY A 20 2.28 0.19 -12.99
N LYS A 21 1.49 -0.27 -12.00
CA LYS A 21 0.16 0.29 -11.78
C LYS A 21 0.08 0.97 -10.43
N LYS A 22 -0.90 1.86 -10.30
CA LYS A 22 -1.11 2.57 -9.04
C LYS A 22 -1.97 1.71 -8.11
N VAL A 23 -1.58 1.61 -6.85
CA VAL A 23 -2.29 0.83 -5.85
C VAL A 23 -2.38 1.59 -4.55
N LEU A 24 -3.20 1.08 -3.62
CA LEU A 24 -3.24 1.53 -2.23
C LEU A 24 -2.65 0.41 -1.39
N LEU A 25 -1.66 0.75 -0.55
CA LEU A 25 -1.00 -0.22 0.30
C LEU A 25 -0.93 0.31 1.72
N VAL A 26 -1.50 -0.40 2.68
CA VAL A 26 -1.40 0.01 4.07
C VAL A 26 -0.31 -0.81 4.74
N GLY A 27 0.30 -0.27 5.74
CA GLY A 27 1.28 -1.02 6.51
C GLY A 27 1.75 -0.26 7.72
N LYS A 28 2.65 -0.90 8.47
CA LYS A 28 3.27 -0.29 9.63
C LYS A 28 4.66 0.16 9.25
N VAL A 29 5.00 1.39 9.58
CA VAL A 29 6.32 1.94 9.29
C VAL A 29 7.33 1.30 10.23
N GLU A 30 8.33 0.60 9.67
CA GLU A 30 9.33 -0.08 10.48
C GLU A 30 10.65 0.68 10.54
N GLY A 31 10.90 1.58 9.61
CA GLY A 31 12.11 2.39 9.63
C GLY A 31 12.11 3.34 8.46
N SER A 32 12.87 4.41 8.55
CA SER A 32 12.96 5.34 7.45
C SER A 32 14.36 5.91 7.36
N ASP A 33 14.76 6.36 6.16
CA ASP A 33 16.06 6.95 6.00
C ASP A 33 15.96 8.28 5.26
N GLY A 34 14.93 9.03 5.48
CA GLY A 34 14.80 10.37 4.90
C GLY A 34 13.96 10.40 3.65
N SER A 35 14.39 9.75 2.59
CA SER A 35 13.64 9.79 1.34
C SER A 35 12.87 8.49 1.10
N SER A 36 13.09 7.46 1.89
CA SER A 36 12.35 6.22 1.75
C SER A 36 12.09 5.61 3.11
N LEU A 37 11.20 4.64 3.18
CA LEU A 37 10.93 3.95 4.41
C LEU A 37 10.63 2.48 4.13
N ASN A 38 10.69 1.67 5.18
CA ASN A 38 10.32 0.27 5.09
C ASN A 38 8.94 0.12 5.72
N LEU A 39 8.04 -0.49 4.98
CA LEU A 39 6.67 -0.67 5.41
C LEU A 39 6.38 -2.15 5.54
N ARG A 40 5.86 -2.57 6.70
CA ARG A 40 5.48 -3.96 6.89
C ARG A 40 4.01 -4.08 6.51
N THR A 41 3.74 -4.92 5.54
CA THR A 41 2.38 -5.06 5.01
C THR A 41 1.53 -5.93 5.94
N PRO A 42 0.20 -5.93 5.75
CA PRO A 42 -0.68 -6.75 6.58
C PRO A 42 -0.39 -8.24 6.50
N ASP A 43 0.18 -8.71 5.38
CA ASP A 43 0.57 -10.10 5.24
C ASP A 43 2.05 -10.32 5.59
N ASP A 44 2.60 -9.40 6.38
CA ASP A 44 3.92 -9.56 7.01
C ASP A 44 5.07 -9.58 6.00
N LYS A 45 4.97 -8.82 4.95
CA LYS A 45 6.06 -8.66 4.01
C LYS A 45 6.63 -7.25 4.13
N MET A 46 7.87 -7.07 3.74
CA MET A 46 8.50 -5.76 3.84
C MET A 46 8.54 -5.12 2.47
N VAL A 47 8.04 -3.90 2.36
CA VAL A 47 8.03 -3.16 1.10
C VAL A 47 8.77 -1.84 1.31
N ARG A 48 9.65 -1.51 0.37
CA ARG A 48 10.35 -0.24 0.44
C ARG A 48 9.53 0.79 -0.29
N VAL A 49 9.23 1.90 0.39
CA VAL A 49 8.43 2.97 -0.19
C VAL A 49 9.32 4.17 -0.41
N GLN A 50 9.40 4.62 -1.66
CA GLN A 50 10.15 5.83 -2.00
C GLN A 50 9.20 6.99 -1.83
N LEU A 51 9.50 7.92 -0.95
CA LEU A 51 8.60 9.05 -0.68
C LEU A 51 8.66 10.07 -1.81
N ALA A 52 7.55 10.70 -2.10
CA ALA A 52 7.48 11.73 -3.13
C ALA A 52 8.31 12.94 -2.68
N PRO A 53 8.95 13.64 -3.61
CA PRO A 53 9.73 14.82 -3.24
C PRO A 53 8.84 15.84 -2.54
N GLY A 54 9.30 16.33 -1.39
CA GLY A 54 8.54 17.29 -0.62
C GLY A 54 7.41 16.70 0.21
N SER A 55 7.20 15.39 0.15
CA SER A 55 6.16 14.76 0.94
C SER A 55 6.60 14.71 2.40
N PRO A 56 5.71 15.03 3.35
CA PRO A 56 6.07 14.90 4.75
C PRO A 56 6.20 13.43 5.12
N SER A 57 7.03 13.15 6.11
CA SER A 57 7.11 11.78 6.63
C SER A 57 5.81 11.45 7.34
N PRO A 58 5.41 10.18 7.32
CA PRO A 58 4.19 9.79 8.06
C PRO A 58 4.31 10.15 9.53
N ALA A 59 3.21 10.60 10.10
CA ALA A 59 3.18 11.01 11.49
C ALA A 59 2.76 9.91 12.44
N THR A 60 2.21 8.81 11.91
CA THR A 60 1.71 7.72 12.76
C THR A 60 2.34 6.41 12.32
N ALA A 61 2.17 5.36 13.13
CA ALA A 61 2.77 4.06 12.86
C ALA A 61 2.13 3.36 11.67
N TYR A 62 0.83 3.52 11.48
CA TYR A 62 0.13 2.87 10.38
C TYR A 62 -0.26 3.91 9.33
N VAL A 63 0.00 3.61 8.06
CA VAL A 63 -0.17 4.55 6.97
C VAL A 63 -0.66 3.81 5.75
N GLU A 64 -1.54 4.42 4.98
CA GLU A 64 -1.90 3.89 3.67
C GLU A 64 -1.23 4.74 2.61
N PHE A 65 -0.43 4.12 1.76
CA PHE A 65 0.23 4.83 0.66
C PHE A 65 -0.52 4.58 -0.64
N GLU A 66 -0.66 5.64 -1.43
CA GLU A 66 -1.08 5.50 -2.82
C GLU A 66 0.17 5.67 -3.65
N GLY A 67 0.46 4.77 -4.54
CA GLY A 67 1.67 4.87 -5.33
C GLY A 67 1.76 3.85 -6.45
N MET A 68 2.83 3.98 -7.22
CA MET A 68 3.07 3.09 -8.35
C MET A 68 3.93 1.92 -7.90
N VAL A 69 3.56 0.71 -8.30
CA VAL A 69 4.32 -0.48 -7.97
C VAL A 69 5.52 -0.55 -8.90
N GLU A 70 6.72 -0.55 -8.30
CA GLU A 70 7.95 -0.61 -9.08
C GLU A 70 8.53 -2.02 -9.09
N GLY A 71 8.03 -2.90 -8.25
CA GLY A 71 8.48 -4.27 -8.16
C GLY A 71 7.70 -4.99 -7.08
N PRO A 72 7.97 -6.26 -6.82
CA PRO A 72 7.18 -7.00 -5.83
C PRO A 72 7.33 -6.47 -4.41
N ASP A 73 8.40 -5.70 -4.14
CA ASP A 73 8.60 -5.16 -2.80
C ASP A 73 9.00 -3.69 -2.87
N ALA A 74 8.61 -2.96 -3.90
CA ALA A 74 8.97 -1.55 -4.05
C ALA A 74 7.79 -0.72 -4.55
N LEU A 75 7.57 0.42 -3.93
CA LEU A 75 6.47 1.31 -4.25
C LEU A 75 6.98 2.75 -4.28
N THR A 76 6.55 3.55 -5.25
CA THR A 76 6.86 4.97 -5.30
C THR A 76 5.62 5.75 -4.91
N GLU A 77 5.70 6.51 -3.84
CA GLU A 77 4.55 7.21 -3.28
C GLU A 77 4.06 8.33 -4.19
N THR A 78 2.74 8.46 -4.34
CA THR A 78 2.14 9.68 -4.86
C THR A 78 1.47 10.45 -3.72
N SER A 79 0.90 9.77 -2.74
CA SER A 79 0.34 10.43 -1.55
C SER A 79 0.17 9.40 -0.45
N HIS A 80 -0.16 9.85 0.76
CA HIS A 80 -0.44 8.91 1.85
C HIS A 80 -1.42 9.51 2.85
N VAL A 81 -2.05 8.63 3.62
CA VAL A 81 -2.97 9.02 4.68
C VAL A 81 -2.54 8.29 5.96
N ASP A 82 -2.38 9.05 7.04
CA ASP A 82 -2.02 8.46 8.32
C ASP A 82 -3.24 7.76 8.92
N PHE A 83 -3.05 6.50 9.35
CA PHE A 83 -4.14 5.73 9.92
C PHE A 83 -4.07 5.63 11.44
N GLY A 84 -3.12 6.28 12.06
CA GLY A 84 -3.00 6.28 13.52
C GLY A 84 -2.02 5.24 14.02
N ASN A 85 -1.99 5.04 15.34
CA ASN A 85 -1.03 4.15 15.95
C ASN A 85 -1.64 2.82 16.35
N GLU A 86 -2.93 2.62 16.08
CA GLU A 86 -3.59 1.37 16.34
C GLU A 86 -4.43 1.01 15.12
N PHE A 87 -4.22 -0.14 14.53
CA PHE A 87 -4.94 -0.50 13.31
C PHE A 87 -4.93 -2.01 13.18
N ASP A 88 -6.08 -2.60 12.83
CA ASP A 88 -6.22 -4.04 12.73
C ASP A 88 -5.73 -4.52 11.37
N MET A 89 -4.46 -4.81 11.26
CA MET A 89 -3.83 -5.24 10.02
C MET A 89 -4.35 -6.60 9.56
N TYR A 90 -4.72 -7.46 10.50
CA TYR A 90 -5.22 -8.77 10.12
C TYR A 90 -6.56 -8.64 9.36
N THR A 91 -7.48 -7.87 9.91
CA THR A 91 -8.77 -7.68 9.26
C THR A 91 -8.60 -6.98 7.91
N TYR A 92 -7.70 -6.01 7.85
CA TYR A 92 -7.45 -5.31 6.59
C TYR A 92 -6.91 -6.28 5.54
N ASN A 93 -6.01 -7.18 5.92
CA ASN A 93 -5.44 -8.14 4.99
C ASN A 93 -6.53 -9.08 4.46
N GLU A 94 -7.42 -9.53 5.32
CA GLU A 94 -8.51 -10.40 4.90
C GLU A 94 -9.47 -9.71 3.93
N LEU A 95 -9.77 -8.44 4.19
CA LEU A 95 -10.62 -7.66 3.29
C LEU A 95 -9.93 -7.44 1.94
N THR A 96 -8.63 -7.22 1.95
CA THR A 96 -7.87 -7.03 0.72
C THR A 96 -7.88 -8.29 -0.13
N LYS A 97 -7.72 -9.45 0.48
CA LYS A 97 -7.77 -10.72 -0.23
C LYS A 97 -9.13 -10.95 -0.84
N GLU A 98 -10.20 -10.68 -0.07
CA GLU A 98 -11.54 -10.84 -0.55
C GLU A 98 -11.80 -9.97 -1.75
N ALA A 99 -11.43 -8.69 -1.69
CA ALA A 99 -11.67 -7.74 -2.75
C ALA A 99 -10.95 -8.12 -4.04
N ASN A 100 -9.70 -8.60 -3.91
CA ASN A 100 -8.92 -8.91 -5.10
C ASN A 100 -9.15 -10.31 -5.64
N GLY A 101 -9.69 -11.20 -4.82
CA GLY A 101 -9.94 -12.58 -5.26
C GLY A 101 -11.39 -12.77 -5.64
N ARG A 102 -12.26 -12.63 -4.64
CA ARG A 102 -13.64 -12.97 -4.85
C ARG A 102 -14.40 -11.95 -5.68
N SER A 103 -14.15 -10.68 -5.46
CA SER A 103 -14.85 -9.67 -6.22
C SER A 103 -14.55 -9.74 -7.69
N GLN A 104 -13.30 -10.00 -8.03
CA GLN A 104 -12.95 -10.11 -9.42
C GLN A 104 -13.66 -11.28 -10.05
N SER A 105 -13.78 -12.40 -9.35
CA SER A 105 -14.46 -13.54 -9.86
C SER A 105 -15.93 -13.25 -10.11
N LEU A 106 -16.54 -12.47 -9.26
CA LEU A 106 -17.94 -12.19 -9.40
C LEU A 106 -18.26 -11.28 -10.57
N PHE A 107 -17.34 -10.46 -10.98
CA PHE A 107 -17.59 -9.52 -12.03
C PHE A 107 -16.98 -9.88 -13.36
N LEU A 108 -16.35 -10.99 -13.43
CA LEU A 108 -15.84 -11.47 -14.67
C LEU A 108 -16.69 -12.60 -15.18
#